data_abbee80631c6c86b7af98d43ca32cbfb
#
_entry.id   abbee80631c6c86b7af98d43ca32cbfb
#
_cell.length_a   1.000
_cell.length_b   1.000
_cell.length_c   1.000
_cell.angle_alpha   90.00
_cell.angle_beta   90.00
_cell.angle_gamma   90.00
#
_symmetry.space_group_name_H-M   'P 1'
#
loop_
_entity.id
_entity.type
_entity.pdbx_description
1 polymer ?
#
loop_
_entity_poly.entity_id
_entity_poly.type
_entity_poly.pdbx_seq_one_letter_code
_entity_poly.pdbx_strand_id
1 'polypeptide(L)'
;MTIRTRLLTALIYPLGDIVAQVILQEFHLYRVISLTFLAFAFYQWEIPRWFKFLDNITASKPISILSLSLTNNNKLNWLGKTLGAMSYFNPLWIARHMFFISLSTINWLGVIDFKGLILSSLILGTKSFLVNLPISILGNYIVQARLKLEYRFLGSVILTSLMTICYALAHRFL
;
A
#
# COMPACT_ATOMS: atom_id res chain seq x y z
N MET A 1 9.12 -7.84 -15.92
CA MET A 1 9.83 -6.93 -14.98
C MET A 1 11.26 -7.43 -14.83
N THR A 2 12.26 -6.56 -15.02
CA THR A 2 13.69 -6.92 -14.93
C THR A 2 14.11 -7.11 -13.46
N ILE A 3 15.20 -7.88 -13.25
CA ILE A 3 15.77 -8.07 -11.89
C ILE A 3 16.19 -6.72 -11.28
N ARG A 4 16.71 -5.82 -12.11
CA ARG A 4 17.09 -4.46 -11.70
C ARG A 4 15.90 -3.68 -11.11
N THR A 5 14.74 -3.73 -11.79
CA THR A 5 13.52 -3.07 -11.30
C THR A 5 13.07 -3.68 -9.97
N ARG A 6 13.20 -4.99 -9.82
CA ARG A 6 12.85 -5.70 -8.57
C ARG A 6 13.71 -5.24 -7.40
N LEU A 7 15.01 -5.22 -7.58
CA LEU A 7 15.94 -4.78 -6.54
C LEU A 7 15.71 -3.31 -6.18
N LEU A 8 15.55 -2.44 -7.18
CA LEU A 8 15.29 -1.02 -6.95
C LEU A 8 14.02 -0.79 -6.12
N THR A 9 12.93 -1.47 -6.46
CA THR A 9 11.66 -1.32 -5.73
C THR A 9 11.72 -1.88 -4.32
N ALA A 10 12.44 -2.98 -4.10
CA ALA A 10 12.66 -3.53 -2.77
C ALA A 10 13.49 -2.59 -1.88
N LEU A 11 14.38 -1.79 -2.45
CA LEU A 11 15.14 -0.78 -1.73
C LEU A 11 14.36 0.51 -1.48
N ILE A 12 13.54 0.96 -2.43
CA ILE A 12 12.75 2.19 -2.29
C ILE A 12 11.67 2.04 -1.22
N TYR A 13 11.03 0.86 -1.13
CA TYR A 13 9.91 0.66 -0.24
C TYR A 13 10.23 0.96 1.25
N PRO A 14 11.31 0.43 1.84
CA PRO A 14 11.64 0.69 3.24
C PRO A 14 12.16 2.11 3.51
N LEU A 15 12.54 2.88 2.48
CA LEU A 15 13.07 4.24 2.69
C LEU A 15 12.06 5.16 3.39
N GLY A 16 10.78 5.08 3.04
CA GLY A 16 9.75 5.86 3.73
C GLY A 16 9.66 5.52 5.21
N ASP A 17 9.78 4.25 5.54
CA ASP A 17 9.77 3.79 6.93
C ASP A 17 11.04 4.21 7.68
N ILE A 18 12.20 4.14 7.05
CA ILE A 18 13.46 4.65 7.64
C ILE A 18 13.34 6.14 7.95
N VAL A 19 12.82 6.93 7.02
CA VAL A 19 12.57 8.38 7.23
C VAL A 19 11.63 8.58 8.42
N ALA A 20 10.54 7.80 8.51
CA ALA A 20 9.62 7.88 9.62
C ALA A 20 10.28 7.53 10.96
N GLN A 21 11.11 6.50 11.01
CA GLN A 21 11.86 6.11 12.20
C GLN A 21 12.84 7.22 12.64
N VAL A 22 13.49 7.89 11.69
CA VAL A 22 14.37 9.05 11.98
C VAL A 22 13.54 10.22 12.55
N ILE A 23 12.37 10.52 11.99
CA ILE A 23 11.48 11.58 12.49
C ILE A 23 11.03 11.26 13.93
N LEU A 24 10.73 10.00 14.22
CA LEU A 24 10.31 9.54 15.54
C LEU A 24 11.46 9.34 16.53
N GLN A 25 12.70 9.57 16.10
CA GLN A 25 13.92 9.35 16.89
C GLN A 25 14.05 7.93 17.44
N GLU A 26 13.57 6.94 16.71
CA GLU A 26 13.67 5.52 17.02
C GLU A 26 14.14 4.74 15.79
N PHE A 27 14.94 3.68 15.99
CA PHE A 27 15.40 2.85 14.89
C PHE A 27 15.30 1.35 15.22
N HIS A 28 14.50 0.65 14.42
CA HIS A 28 14.26 -0.78 14.52
C HIS A 28 14.71 -1.50 13.26
N LEU A 29 15.88 -2.10 13.29
CA LEU A 29 16.44 -2.81 12.12
C LEU A 29 15.52 -3.94 11.63
N TYR A 30 14.88 -4.69 12.55
CA TYR A 30 13.92 -5.74 12.21
C TYR A 30 12.78 -5.23 11.35
N ARG A 31 12.30 -4.04 11.62
CA ARG A 31 11.24 -3.39 10.85
C ARG A 31 11.67 -3.11 9.42
N VAL A 32 12.87 -2.57 9.23
CA VAL A 32 13.46 -2.33 7.90
C VAL A 32 13.61 -3.65 7.14
N ILE A 33 14.17 -4.69 7.77
CA ILE A 33 14.35 -6.01 7.16
C ILE A 33 12.99 -6.62 6.78
N SER A 34 12.02 -6.60 7.69
CA SER A 34 10.68 -7.16 7.47
C SER A 34 9.96 -6.47 6.31
N LEU A 35 10.02 -5.14 6.24
CA LEU A 35 9.40 -4.37 5.16
C LEU A 35 10.11 -4.56 3.82
N THR A 36 11.44 -4.69 3.83
CA THR A 36 12.22 -5.03 2.63
C THR A 36 11.84 -6.42 2.11
N PHE A 37 11.73 -7.40 3.02
CA PHE A 37 11.28 -8.76 2.68
C PHE A 37 9.85 -8.74 2.11
N LEU A 38 8.93 -8.02 2.75
CA LEU A 38 7.55 -7.88 2.29
C LEU A 38 7.49 -7.30 0.87
N ALA A 39 8.28 -6.25 0.61
CA ALA A 39 8.38 -5.65 -0.71
C ALA A 39 8.95 -6.62 -1.75
N PHE A 40 10.00 -7.35 -1.41
CA PHE A 40 10.66 -8.29 -2.31
C PHE A 40 9.82 -9.54 -2.58
N ALA A 41 9.25 -10.16 -1.54
CA ALA A 41 8.55 -11.44 -1.67
C ALA A 41 7.12 -11.30 -2.21
N PHE A 42 6.38 -10.28 -1.75
CA PHE A 42 4.94 -10.18 -2.02
C PHE A 42 4.59 -9.08 -3.02
N TYR A 43 5.04 -7.84 -2.81
CA TYR A 43 4.54 -6.70 -3.57
C TYR A 43 4.96 -6.71 -5.03
N GLN A 44 6.15 -7.22 -5.33
CA GLN A 44 6.62 -7.37 -6.70
C GLN A 44 5.78 -8.35 -7.53
N TRP A 45 5.13 -9.29 -6.86
CA TRP A 45 4.27 -10.27 -7.50
C TRP A 45 2.81 -9.81 -7.53
N GLU A 46 2.32 -9.25 -6.41
CA GLU A 46 0.90 -8.90 -6.21
C GLU A 46 0.50 -7.65 -7.00
N ILE A 47 1.29 -6.56 -6.91
CA ILE A 47 0.93 -5.27 -7.51
C ILE A 47 0.80 -5.31 -9.03
N PRO A 48 1.77 -5.83 -9.79
CA PRO A 48 1.65 -5.86 -11.24
C PRO A 48 0.47 -6.71 -11.72
N ARG A 49 0.16 -7.81 -11.01
CA ARG A 49 -1.00 -8.65 -11.31
C ARG A 49 -2.30 -7.93 -11.07
N TRP A 50 -2.40 -7.19 -9.98
CA TRP A 50 -3.59 -6.42 -9.65
C TRP A 50 -3.83 -5.33 -10.69
N PHE A 51 -2.83 -4.56 -11.07
CA PHE A 51 -2.98 -3.53 -12.10
C PHE A 51 -3.38 -4.13 -13.44
N LYS A 52 -2.77 -5.25 -13.83
CA LYS A 52 -3.16 -5.98 -15.03
C LYS A 52 -4.60 -6.49 -14.95
N PHE A 53 -5.01 -6.98 -13.78
CA PHE A 53 -6.40 -7.39 -13.54
C PHE A 53 -7.36 -6.22 -13.72
N LEU A 54 -7.10 -5.06 -13.10
CA LEU A 54 -7.94 -3.86 -13.26
C LEU A 54 -8.02 -3.38 -14.71
N ASP A 55 -6.92 -3.46 -15.47
CA ASP A 55 -6.89 -3.08 -16.88
C ASP A 55 -7.70 -4.05 -17.77
N ASN A 56 -7.86 -5.29 -17.34
CA ASN A 56 -8.59 -6.33 -18.08
C ASN A 56 -10.06 -6.47 -17.65
N ILE A 57 -10.52 -5.77 -16.62
CA ILE A 57 -11.94 -5.79 -16.24
C ILE A 57 -12.78 -5.24 -17.38
N THR A 58 -13.73 -6.06 -17.85
CA THR A 58 -14.75 -5.67 -18.80
C THR A 58 -16.12 -5.73 -18.14
N ALA A 59 -16.95 -4.75 -18.43
CA ALA A 59 -18.32 -4.68 -17.90
C ALA A 59 -19.33 -4.69 -19.06
N SER A 60 -20.26 -5.64 -19.06
CA SER A 60 -21.34 -5.71 -20.04
C SER A 60 -22.35 -4.55 -19.94
N LYS A 61 -22.42 -3.91 -18.78
CA LYS A 61 -23.22 -2.71 -18.53
C LYS A 61 -22.37 -1.62 -17.88
N PRO A 62 -22.69 -0.33 -18.12
CA PRO A 62 -22.00 0.76 -17.42
C PRO A 62 -22.10 0.60 -15.90
N ILE A 63 -20.97 0.70 -15.22
CA ILE A 63 -20.90 0.72 -13.76
C ILE A 63 -20.79 2.17 -13.32
N SER A 64 -21.64 2.60 -12.39
CA SER A 64 -21.62 3.94 -11.82
C SER A 64 -21.80 3.90 -10.30
N ILE A 65 -21.18 4.86 -9.61
CA ILE A 65 -21.33 5.11 -8.17
C ILE A 65 -21.63 6.58 -8.00
N LEU A 66 -22.69 6.93 -7.26
CA LEU A 66 -23.10 8.33 -7.03
C LEU A 66 -23.19 9.14 -8.34
N SER A 67 -23.77 8.55 -9.39
CA SER A 67 -23.87 9.15 -10.74
C SER A 67 -22.55 9.34 -11.48
N LEU A 68 -21.41 8.92 -10.92
CA LEU A 68 -20.11 8.96 -11.59
C LEU A 68 -19.88 7.66 -12.34
N SER A 69 -19.64 7.72 -13.64
CA SER A 69 -19.32 6.54 -14.44
C SER A 69 -17.90 6.03 -14.10
N LEU A 70 -17.82 4.72 -13.80
CA LEU A 70 -16.56 4.02 -13.55
C LEU A 70 -16.04 3.30 -14.79
N THR A 71 -16.82 3.26 -15.86
CA THR A 71 -16.48 2.55 -17.09
C THR A 71 -16.57 3.49 -18.30
N ASN A 72 -15.73 3.21 -19.30
CA ASN A 72 -15.78 3.78 -20.64
C ASN A 72 -15.46 2.66 -21.64
N ASN A 73 -16.26 2.53 -22.71
CA ASN A 73 -16.08 1.48 -23.74
C ASN A 73 -15.93 0.08 -23.11
N ASN A 74 -16.82 -0.28 -22.20
CA ASN A 74 -16.85 -1.56 -21.48
C ASN A 74 -15.63 -1.88 -20.62
N LYS A 75 -14.73 -0.92 -20.38
CA LYS A 75 -13.55 -1.07 -19.50
C LYS A 75 -13.58 -0.06 -18.36
N LEU A 76 -12.89 -0.37 -17.27
CA LEU A 76 -12.72 0.60 -16.20
C LEU A 76 -12.01 1.85 -16.74
N ASN A 77 -12.61 3.00 -16.50
CA ASN A 77 -11.96 4.28 -16.73
C ASN A 77 -10.94 4.61 -15.61
N TRP A 78 -10.31 5.78 -15.66
CA TRP A 78 -9.33 6.18 -14.66
C TRP A 78 -9.91 6.17 -13.22
N LEU A 79 -11.16 6.57 -13.04
CA LEU A 79 -11.83 6.59 -11.73
C LEU A 79 -12.09 5.17 -11.22
N GLY A 80 -12.62 4.28 -12.08
CA GLY A 80 -12.82 2.88 -11.75
C GLY A 80 -11.53 2.16 -11.36
N LYS A 81 -10.43 2.43 -12.08
CA LYS A 81 -9.10 1.88 -11.76
C LYS A 81 -8.55 2.45 -10.44
N THR A 82 -8.71 3.74 -10.20
CA THR A 82 -8.31 4.38 -8.94
C THR A 82 -9.06 3.78 -7.74
N LEU A 83 -10.37 3.68 -7.83
CA LEU A 83 -11.19 3.08 -6.78
C LEU A 83 -10.88 1.58 -6.60
N GLY A 84 -10.68 0.84 -7.69
CA GLY A 84 -10.27 -0.55 -7.63
C GLY A 84 -8.89 -0.75 -7.00
N ALA A 85 -7.94 0.14 -7.24
CA ALA A 85 -6.65 0.11 -6.56
C ALA A 85 -6.81 0.41 -5.07
N MET A 86 -7.59 1.41 -4.72
CA MET A 86 -7.79 1.83 -3.33
C MET A 86 -8.56 0.82 -2.50
N SER A 87 -9.58 0.17 -3.04
CA SER A 87 -10.46 -0.74 -2.29
C SER A 87 -9.75 -2.02 -1.85
N TYR A 88 -8.78 -2.51 -2.62
CA TYR A 88 -8.06 -3.74 -2.31
C TYR A 88 -6.71 -3.45 -1.64
N PHE A 89 -5.88 -2.66 -2.31
CA PHE A 89 -4.50 -2.50 -1.86
C PHE A 89 -4.39 -1.70 -0.58
N ASN A 90 -5.02 -0.53 -0.51
CA ASN A 90 -4.74 0.38 0.57
C ASN A 90 -5.10 -0.20 1.94
N PRO A 91 -6.32 -0.71 2.19
CA PRO A 91 -6.64 -1.27 3.50
C PRO A 91 -5.74 -2.44 3.87
N LEU A 92 -5.52 -3.36 2.93
CA LEU A 92 -4.72 -4.56 3.17
C LEU A 92 -3.24 -4.24 3.36
N TRP A 93 -2.71 -3.30 2.59
CA TRP A 93 -1.32 -2.90 2.69
C TRP A 93 -1.03 -2.15 3.96
N ILE A 94 -1.89 -1.21 4.32
CA ILE A 94 -1.75 -0.46 5.56
C ILE A 94 -1.82 -1.42 6.74
N ALA A 95 -2.77 -2.34 6.75
CA ALA A 95 -2.87 -3.34 7.81
C ALA A 95 -1.62 -4.23 7.92
N ARG A 96 -1.08 -4.71 6.77
CA ARG A 96 0.19 -5.45 6.75
C ARG A 96 1.35 -4.61 7.27
N HIS A 97 1.42 -3.34 6.88
CA HIS A 97 2.47 -2.43 7.36
C HIS A 97 2.37 -2.22 8.87
N MET A 98 1.17 -1.93 9.39
CA MET A 98 0.91 -1.81 10.83
C MET A 98 1.27 -3.08 11.58
N PHE A 99 0.95 -4.26 11.02
CA PHE A 99 1.33 -5.54 11.61
C PHE A 99 2.86 -5.67 11.76
N PHE A 100 3.63 -5.34 10.73
CA PHE A 100 5.09 -5.43 10.80
C PHE A 100 5.71 -4.37 11.72
N ILE A 101 5.13 -3.17 11.80
CA ILE A 101 5.52 -2.17 12.79
C ILE A 101 5.28 -2.73 14.21
N SER A 102 4.07 -3.19 14.49
CA SER A 102 3.72 -3.76 15.79
C SER A 102 4.58 -4.98 16.14
N LEU A 103 4.85 -5.84 15.16
CA LEU A 103 5.71 -7.01 15.34
C LEU A 103 7.14 -6.63 15.75
N SER A 104 7.65 -5.49 15.29
CA SER A 104 9.00 -5.02 15.63
C SER A 104 9.12 -4.48 17.06
N THR A 105 8.00 -4.17 17.70
CA THR A 105 7.95 -3.63 19.08
C THR A 105 7.55 -4.67 20.14
N ILE A 106 7.27 -5.90 19.72
CA ILE A 106 6.87 -6.99 20.63
C ILE A 106 8.06 -7.45 21.48
N ASN A 107 7.76 -7.75 22.75
CA ASN A 107 8.67 -8.51 23.59
C ASN A 107 8.59 -10.00 23.23
N TRP A 108 9.56 -10.49 22.47
CA TRP A 108 9.64 -11.87 22.00
C TRP A 108 9.87 -12.92 23.12
N LEU A 109 10.22 -12.48 24.34
CA LEU A 109 10.41 -13.37 25.49
C LEU A 109 9.10 -13.64 26.25
N GLY A 110 8.03 -12.93 25.87
CA GLY A 110 6.71 -13.09 26.49
C GLY A 110 5.74 -13.94 25.66
N VAL A 111 4.54 -14.12 26.18
CA VAL A 111 3.44 -14.74 25.43
C VAL A 111 2.93 -13.75 24.36
N ILE A 112 2.95 -14.16 23.11
CA ILE A 112 2.53 -13.32 21.99
C ILE A 112 1.08 -13.63 21.64
N ASP A 113 0.19 -12.65 21.83
CA ASP A 113 -1.20 -12.72 21.34
C ASP A 113 -1.25 -12.32 19.85
N PHE A 114 -1.00 -13.28 18.96
CA PHE A 114 -1.08 -13.06 17.52
C PHE A 114 -2.47 -12.65 17.04
N LYS A 115 -3.54 -13.13 17.69
CA LYS A 115 -4.91 -12.74 17.32
C LYS A 115 -5.16 -11.26 17.63
N GLY A 116 -4.80 -10.84 18.83
CA GLY A 116 -4.89 -9.43 19.22
C GLY A 116 -4.03 -8.53 18.33
N LEU A 117 -2.82 -8.98 17.99
CA LEU A 117 -1.92 -8.26 17.09
C LEU A 117 -2.52 -8.06 15.69
N ILE A 118 -3.12 -9.09 15.11
CA ILE A 118 -3.78 -9.00 13.79
C ILE A 118 -4.98 -8.05 13.88
N LEU A 119 -5.83 -8.19 14.90
CA LEU A 119 -7.01 -7.37 15.06
C LEU A 119 -6.66 -5.90 15.26
N SER A 120 -5.70 -5.59 16.12
CA SER A 120 -5.23 -4.21 16.35
C SER A 120 -4.62 -3.61 15.09
N SER A 121 -3.86 -4.39 14.32
CA SER A 121 -3.29 -3.96 13.04
C SER A 121 -4.36 -3.65 12.00
N LEU A 122 -5.44 -4.42 11.94
CA LEU A 122 -6.58 -4.17 11.07
C LEU A 122 -7.33 -2.89 11.46
N ILE A 123 -7.58 -2.69 12.75
CA ILE A 123 -8.25 -1.49 13.28
C ILE A 123 -7.40 -0.25 13.01
N LEU A 124 -6.13 -0.29 13.38
CA LEU A 124 -5.20 0.82 13.18
C LEU A 124 -4.98 1.10 11.68
N GLY A 125 -4.87 0.04 10.88
CA GLY A 125 -4.77 0.15 9.42
C GLY A 125 -6.00 0.83 8.81
N THR A 126 -7.19 0.50 9.29
CA THR A 126 -8.44 1.15 8.81
C THR A 126 -8.49 2.63 9.20
N LYS A 127 -8.16 2.97 10.44
CA LYS A 127 -8.07 4.37 10.88
C LYS A 127 -7.05 5.15 10.05
N SER A 128 -5.86 4.60 9.89
CA SER A 128 -4.80 5.21 9.09
C SER A 128 -5.20 5.37 7.62
N PHE A 129 -5.92 4.40 7.05
CA PHE A 129 -6.48 4.52 5.70
C PHE A 129 -7.42 5.72 5.57
N LEU A 130 -8.36 5.88 6.51
CA LEU A 130 -9.33 6.96 6.48
C LEU A 130 -8.66 8.34 6.59
N VAL A 131 -7.69 8.48 7.49
CA VAL A 131 -6.93 9.74 7.64
C VAL A 131 -6.11 10.06 6.38
N ASN A 132 -5.54 9.04 5.74
CA ASN A 132 -4.71 9.21 4.54
C ASN A 132 -5.51 9.17 3.23
N LEU A 133 -6.84 9.09 3.28
CA LEU A 133 -7.70 8.96 2.11
C LEU A 133 -7.46 10.04 1.04
N PRO A 134 -7.34 11.35 1.37
CA PRO A 134 -7.10 12.39 0.37
C PRO A 134 -5.78 12.19 -0.39
N ILE A 135 -4.69 11.90 0.31
CA ILE A 135 -3.36 11.64 -0.30
C ILE A 135 -3.42 10.36 -1.14
N SER A 136 -4.12 9.35 -0.64
CA SER A 136 -4.30 8.07 -1.33
C SER A 136 -5.08 8.23 -2.64
N ILE A 137 -6.16 9.02 -2.66
CA ILE A 137 -6.94 9.31 -3.88
C ILE A 137 -6.05 9.99 -4.90
N LEU A 138 -5.37 11.07 -4.51
CA LEU A 138 -4.51 11.84 -5.42
C LEU A 138 -3.36 10.98 -5.98
N GLY A 139 -2.68 10.25 -5.12
CA GLY A 139 -1.56 9.40 -5.51
C GLY A 139 -1.99 8.26 -6.43
N ASN A 140 -3.08 7.57 -6.10
CA ASN A 140 -3.61 6.50 -6.96
C ASN A 140 -4.16 7.05 -8.28
N TYR A 141 -4.78 8.24 -8.30
CA TYR A 141 -5.15 8.91 -9.54
C TYR A 141 -3.92 9.13 -10.43
N ILE A 142 -2.83 9.65 -9.90
CA ILE A 142 -1.60 9.85 -10.67
C ILE A 142 -1.10 8.53 -11.23
N VAL A 143 -1.00 7.50 -10.40
CA VAL A 143 -0.51 6.17 -10.80
C VAL A 143 -1.40 5.54 -11.86
N GLN A 144 -2.73 5.59 -11.70
CA GLN A 144 -3.67 4.89 -12.58
C GLN A 144 -4.02 5.67 -13.85
N ALA A 145 -4.09 7.01 -13.76
CA ALA A 145 -4.56 7.84 -14.86
C ALA A 145 -3.44 8.50 -15.67
N ARG A 146 -2.29 8.78 -15.04
CA ARG A 146 -1.21 9.53 -15.67
C ARG A 146 -0.01 8.69 -16.08
N LEU A 147 0.22 7.54 -15.39
CA LEU A 147 1.34 6.67 -15.72
C LEU A 147 0.92 5.56 -16.71
N LYS A 148 1.81 5.27 -17.66
CA LYS A 148 1.70 4.08 -18.50
C LYS A 148 1.80 2.82 -17.63
N LEU A 149 1.19 1.70 -18.06
CA LEU A 149 1.13 0.45 -17.31
C LEU A 149 2.52 -0.02 -16.81
N GLU A 150 3.53 0.14 -17.65
CA GLU A 150 4.92 -0.25 -17.34
C GLU A 150 5.54 0.52 -16.16
N TYR A 151 5.10 1.78 -15.93
CA TYR A 151 5.60 2.64 -14.85
C TYR A 151 4.72 2.63 -13.60
N ARG A 152 3.50 2.08 -13.66
CA ARG A 152 2.56 2.08 -12.52
C ARG A 152 3.12 1.35 -11.31
N PHE A 153 3.85 0.26 -11.53
CA PHE A 153 4.49 -0.46 -10.44
C PHE A 153 5.50 0.42 -9.69
N LEU A 154 6.41 1.06 -10.40
CA LEU A 154 7.39 1.97 -9.80
C LEU A 154 6.71 3.16 -9.14
N GLY A 155 5.75 3.79 -9.81
CA GLY A 155 4.95 4.88 -9.25
C GLY A 155 4.21 4.49 -7.97
N SER A 156 3.65 3.29 -7.94
CA SER A 156 3.00 2.74 -6.74
C SER A 156 3.98 2.53 -5.59
N VAL A 157 5.19 2.02 -5.86
CA VAL A 157 6.22 1.84 -4.83
C VAL A 157 6.68 3.17 -4.25
N ILE A 158 6.90 4.18 -5.09
CA ILE A 158 7.26 5.53 -4.65
C ILE A 158 6.12 6.14 -3.81
N LEU A 159 4.89 6.06 -4.28
CA LEU A 159 3.72 6.52 -3.53
C LEU A 159 3.64 5.84 -2.16
N THR A 160 3.80 4.51 -2.13
CA THR A 160 3.75 3.75 -0.88
C THR A 160 4.88 4.14 0.06
N SER A 161 6.10 4.32 -0.45
CA SER A 161 7.23 4.80 0.35
C SER A 161 6.94 6.16 1.00
N LEU A 162 6.30 7.08 0.29
CA LEU A 162 5.86 8.36 0.85
C LEU A 162 4.75 8.17 1.90
N MET A 163 3.79 7.28 1.63
CA MET A 163 2.69 7.02 2.55
C MET A 163 3.13 6.26 3.82
N THR A 164 4.23 5.50 3.77
CA THR A 164 4.74 4.80 4.98
C THR A 164 5.16 5.77 6.07
N ILE A 165 5.57 6.98 5.74
CA ILE A 165 5.81 8.04 6.72
C ILE A 165 4.52 8.34 7.48
N CYS A 166 3.42 8.55 6.75
CA CYS A 166 2.12 8.81 7.36
C CYS A 166 1.63 7.60 8.18
N TYR A 167 1.88 6.38 7.73
CA TYR A 167 1.48 5.16 8.46
C TYR A 167 2.26 4.99 9.76
N ALA A 168 3.55 5.25 9.75
CA ALA A 168 4.36 5.18 10.95
C ALA A 168 3.98 6.25 11.98
N LEU A 169 3.70 7.48 11.52
CA LEU A 169 3.17 8.53 12.37
C LEU A 169 1.78 8.16 12.90
N ALA A 170 0.89 7.61 12.05
CA ALA A 170 -0.41 7.14 12.49
C ALA A 170 -0.30 6.03 13.55
N HIS A 171 0.63 5.09 13.41
CA HIS A 171 0.88 4.06 14.42
C HIS A 171 1.26 4.65 15.79
N ARG A 172 1.95 5.79 15.78
CA ARG A 172 2.39 6.46 17.03
C ARG A 172 1.27 7.27 17.69
N PHE A 173 0.37 7.87 16.90
CA PHE A 173 -0.56 8.89 17.39
C PHE A 173 -2.05 8.49 17.33
N LEU A 174 -2.43 7.37 16.68
CA LEU A 174 -3.80 6.85 16.61
C LEU A 174 -4.01 5.63 17.50
#